data_07c200f210773b5e09b724abbc833593
#
_entry.id   07c200f210773b5e09b724abbc833593
#
_cell.length_a   1.000
_cell.length_b   1.000
_cell.length_c   1.000
_cell.angle_alpha   90.00
_cell.angle_beta   90.00
_cell.angle_gamma   90.00
#
_symmetry.space_group_name_H-M   'P 1'
#
loop_
_entity.id
_entity.type
_entity.pdbx_description
1 polymer ?
#
loop_
_entity_poly.entity_id
_entity_poly.type
_entity_poly.pdbx_seq_one_letter_code
_entity_poly.pdbx_strand_id
1 'polypeptide(L)'
;MFKKILACMLCLGLSTPVLADDHAVGGASSEMDWNTRKGIRFGYNYANKADESDRLDSPHMFALGFEMQQTMDGDSWLDLLFIQNLTVSGLDQSVLLPSANALVGFEIKDSLQVAVGANATVVDPSDENHYFHLVTAVGWTQDAGIFSVPVHLVFIPDVNDYYRVAVTTGINW
;
A
#
# COMPACT_ATOMS: atom_id res chain seq x y z
N MET A 1 -15.05 -1.76 -21.13
CA MET A 1 -14.85 -2.46 -19.84
C MET A 1 -14.04 -1.61 -18.84
N PHE A 2 -13.04 -0.87 -19.28
CA PHE A 2 -12.16 0.00 -18.45
C PHE A 2 -12.88 1.05 -17.58
N LYS A 3 -13.94 1.69 -18.07
CA LYS A 3 -14.65 2.73 -17.30
C LYS A 3 -15.33 2.24 -16.01
N LYS A 4 -15.66 0.95 -15.91
CA LYS A 4 -16.33 0.38 -14.71
C LYS A 4 -15.35 -0.03 -13.62
N ILE A 5 -14.12 -0.40 -13.97
CA ILE A 5 -13.07 -0.78 -13.01
C ILE A 5 -12.51 0.46 -12.31
N LEU A 6 -12.30 1.53 -13.06
CA LEU A 6 -11.81 2.80 -12.49
C LEU A 6 -12.80 3.42 -11.48
N ALA A 7 -14.11 3.29 -11.74
CA ALA A 7 -15.14 3.79 -10.82
C ALA A 7 -15.21 2.99 -9.50
N CYS A 8 -14.91 1.69 -9.52
CA CYS A 8 -14.91 0.85 -8.33
C CYS A 8 -13.71 1.15 -7.42
N MET A 9 -12.54 1.48 -7.98
CA MET A 9 -11.35 1.87 -7.21
C MET A 9 -11.50 3.24 -6.53
N LEU A 10 -12.22 4.17 -7.16
CA LEU A 10 -12.45 5.50 -6.55
C LEU A 10 -13.43 5.47 -5.37
N CYS A 11 -14.35 4.49 -5.34
CA CYS A 11 -15.34 4.38 -4.25
C CYS A 11 -14.77 3.81 -2.93
N LEU A 12 -13.65 3.09 -2.96
CA LEU A 12 -13.03 2.53 -1.75
C LEU A 12 -12.28 3.56 -0.89
N GLY A 13 -12.01 4.73 -1.41
CA GLY A 13 -11.24 5.77 -0.72
C GLY A 13 -12.05 6.82 0.04
N LEU A 14 -13.38 6.79 -0.01
CA LEU A 14 -14.23 7.87 0.50
C LEU A 14 -15.22 7.48 1.60
N SER A 15 -15.10 6.30 2.19
CA SER A 15 -15.88 5.99 3.39
C SER A 15 -15.30 6.73 4.59
N THR A 16 -15.83 7.94 4.86
CA THR A 16 -15.68 8.55 6.17
C THR A 16 -16.34 7.64 7.20
N PRO A 17 -15.70 7.30 8.32
CA PRO A 17 -16.37 6.59 9.40
C PRO A 17 -17.54 7.47 9.88
N VAL A 18 -18.75 6.97 9.72
CA VAL A 18 -19.92 7.55 10.38
C VAL A 18 -19.74 7.27 11.86
N LEU A 19 -19.49 8.31 12.64
CA LEU A 19 -19.51 8.24 14.10
C LEU A 19 -20.90 7.74 14.54
N ALA A 20 -20.95 6.53 15.07
CA ALA A 20 -22.13 6.02 15.73
C ALA A 20 -22.29 6.75 17.07
N ASP A 21 -23.48 7.29 17.26
CA ASP A 21 -23.91 8.07 18.41
C ASP A 21 -23.85 7.27 19.72
N ASP A 22 -23.46 7.93 20.77
CA ASP A 22 -23.21 7.45 22.13
C ASP A 22 -24.45 6.75 22.75
N HIS A 23 -24.33 5.47 23.06
CA HIS A 23 -25.09 4.86 24.14
C HIS A 23 -24.13 4.22 25.15
N ALA A 24 -23.88 4.96 26.22
CA ALA A 24 -23.10 4.51 27.37
C ALA A 24 -23.73 3.28 28.03
N VAL A 25 -23.07 2.16 27.85
CA VAL A 25 -23.19 1.00 28.77
C VAL A 25 -21.86 0.88 29.50
N GLY A 26 -21.85 1.15 30.79
CA GLY A 26 -20.66 1.14 31.64
C GLY A 26 -20.02 -0.25 31.69
N GLY A 27 -18.98 -0.41 30.92
CA GLY A 27 -17.96 -1.41 30.98
C GLY A 27 -16.65 -0.71 30.63
N ALA A 28 -15.52 -1.09 31.24
CA ALA A 28 -14.21 -0.54 30.89
C ALA A 28 -13.95 -0.78 29.40
N SER A 29 -14.40 0.14 28.56
CA SER A 29 -14.05 0.20 27.16
C SER A 29 -12.66 0.80 27.09
N SER A 30 -11.65 0.02 26.74
CA SER A 30 -10.46 0.57 26.12
C SER A 30 -10.97 1.33 24.88
N GLU A 31 -10.93 2.64 24.89
CA GLU A 31 -11.24 3.44 23.72
C GLU A 31 -10.23 3.04 22.65
N MET A 32 -10.71 2.34 21.62
CA MET A 32 -9.93 2.10 20.42
C MET A 32 -9.87 3.41 19.64
N ASP A 33 -8.70 3.98 19.56
CA ASP A 33 -8.48 5.21 18.78
C ASP A 33 -8.02 4.86 17.35
N TRP A 34 -8.52 5.63 16.38
CA TRP A 34 -8.14 5.50 14.98
C TRP A 34 -7.18 6.62 14.61
N ASN A 35 -5.96 6.26 14.33
CA ASN A 35 -4.98 7.18 13.79
C ASN A 35 -4.89 7.02 12.26
N THR A 36 -4.97 8.12 11.52
CA THR A 36 -4.87 8.13 10.05
C THR A 36 -3.69 8.98 9.62
N ARG A 37 -2.73 8.36 8.96
CA ARG A 37 -1.56 9.01 8.34
C ARG A 37 -1.75 8.99 6.83
N LYS A 38 -1.48 10.09 6.15
CA LYS A 38 -1.54 10.20 4.69
C LYS A 38 -0.21 10.73 4.18
N GLY A 39 0.21 10.30 2.99
CA GLY A 39 1.49 10.78 2.52
C GLY A 39 1.83 10.46 1.08
N ILE A 40 2.93 11.02 0.65
CA ILE A 40 3.52 10.78 -0.67
C ILE A 40 4.59 9.71 -0.52
N ARG A 41 4.59 8.78 -1.48
CA ARG A 41 5.56 7.71 -1.61
C ARG A 41 6.38 7.86 -2.85
N PHE A 42 7.64 7.56 -2.76
CA PHE A 42 8.54 7.36 -3.89
C PHE A 42 9.41 6.13 -3.60
N GLY A 43 9.83 5.47 -4.65
CA GLY A 43 10.57 4.24 -4.48
C GLY A 43 11.12 3.68 -5.76
N TYR A 44 11.66 2.50 -5.61
CA TYR A 44 12.30 1.76 -6.66
C TYR A 44 11.73 0.36 -6.72
N ASN A 45 11.28 -0.03 -7.90
CA ASN A 45 10.70 -1.33 -8.16
C ASN A 45 11.64 -2.15 -9.05
N TYR A 46 11.77 -3.41 -8.73
CA TYR A 46 12.38 -4.43 -9.57
C TYR A 46 11.31 -5.46 -9.93
N ALA A 47 11.09 -5.69 -11.21
CA ALA A 47 10.24 -6.76 -11.74
C ALA A 47 11.10 -7.74 -12.51
N ASN A 48 11.23 -8.98 -12.01
CA ASN A 48 12.05 -9.95 -12.71
C ASN A 48 11.41 -10.26 -14.07
N LYS A 49 12.23 -10.57 -15.10
CA LYS A 49 11.78 -10.87 -16.48
C LYS A 49 10.94 -9.77 -17.15
N ALA A 50 10.93 -8.56 -16.62
CA ALA A 50 10.20 -7.45 -17.23
C ALA A 50 10.80 -7.02 -18.57
N ASP A 51 12.09 -7.27 -18.77
CA ASP A 51 12.83 -7.10 -20.02
C ASP A 51 12.48 -8.14 -21.10
N GLU A 52 11.76 -9.19 -20.75
CA GLU A 52 11.20 -10.14 -21.72
C GLU A 52 9.91 -9.60 -22.37
N SER A 53 9.32 -8.55 -21.80
CA SER A 53 8.11 -7.92 -22.34
C SER A 53 8.49 -6.80 -23.35
N ASP A 54 7.73 -6.68 -24.44
CA ASP A 54 7.92 -5.61 -25.44
C ASP A 54 7.63 -4.19 -24.90
N ARG A 55 7.25 -4.07 -23.62
CA ARG A 55 6.80 -2.80 -22.99
C ARG A 55 7.83 -2.14 -22.11
N LEU A 56 8.78 -2.89 -21.60
CA LEU A 56 9.76 -2.40 -20.62
C LEU A 56 11.18 -2.63 -21.15
N ASP A 57 11.95 -1.58 -21.16
CA ASP A 57 13.37 -1.65 -21.56
C ASP A 57 14.28 -2.18 -20.45
N SER A 58 13.79 -2.19 -19.21
CA SER A 58 14.55 -2.57 -18.03
C SER A 58 13.65 -3.14 -16.92
N PRO A 59 14.12 -4.13 -16.15
CA PRO A 59 13.42 -4.64 -14.97
C PRO A 59 13.35 -3.62 -13.80
N HIS A 60 14.06 -2.53 -13.90
CA HIS A 60 14.22 -1.51 -12.86
C HIS A 60 13.37 -0.29 -13.16
N MET A 61 12.54 0.13 -12.23
CA MET A 61 11.59 1.23 -12.42
C MET A 61 11.54 2.15 -11.21
N PHE A 62 11.48 3.45 -11.46
CA PHE A 62 11.12 4.42 -10.43
C PHE A 62 9.60 4.38 -10.20
N ALA A 63 9.20 4.53 -8.92
CA ALA A 63 7.80 4.58 -8.52
C ALA A 63 7.48 5.85 -7.74
N LEU A 64 6.31 6.41 -8.01
CA LEU A 64 5.74 7.54 -7.28
C LEU A 64 4.31 7.17 -6.88
N GLY A 65 3.87 7.58 -5.68
CA GLY A 65 2.53 7.25 -5.23
C GLY A 65 2.03 8.07 -4.06
N PHE A 66 0.81 7.72 -3.68
CA PHE A 66 0.14 8.24 -2.50
C PHE A 66 -0.25 7.07 -1.60
N GLU A 67 -0.10 7.25 -0.29
CA GLU A 67 -0.47 6.24 0.69
C GLU A 67 -1.37 6.81 1.77
N MET A 68 -2.27 5.98 2.25
CA MET A 68 -3.05 6.20 3.46
C MET A 68 -2.88 5.01 4.38
N GLN A 69 -2.43 5.25 5.59
CA GLN A 69 -2.32 4.27 6.67
C GLN A 69 -3.38 4.58 7.72
N GLN A 70 -4.06 3.56 8.18
CA GLN A 70 -4.99 3.64 9.30
C GLN A 70 -4.56 2.64 10.36
N THR A 71 -4.26 3.13 11.55
CA THR A 71 -3.86 2.30 12.68
C THR A 71 -4.97 2.33 13.72
N MET A 72 -5.37 1.17 14.19
CA MET A 72 -6.28 1.02 15.32
C MET A 72 -5.43 0.73 16.54
N ASP A 73 -5.28 1.77 17.38
CA ASP A 73 -4.53 1.73 18.63
C ASP A 73 -5.40 1.18 19.76
N GLY A 74 -4.88 0.22 20.52
CA GLY A 74 -5.56 -0.44 21.64
C GLY A 74 -4.80 -0.33 22.94
N ASP A 75 -3.99 0.71 23.17
CA ASP A 75 -3.10 0.84 24.34
C ASP A 75 -2.13 -0.35 24.51
N SER A 76 -1.76 -0.98 23.40
CA SER A 76 -0.94 -2.18 23.34
C SER A 76 0.39 -1.91 22.63
N TRP A 77 1.31 -2.86 22.68
CA TRP A 77 2.53 -2.83 21.88
C TRP A 77 2.29 -3.29 20.43
N LEU A 78 1.06 -3.69 20.12
CA LEU A 78 0.65 -4.24 18.83
C LEU A 78 -0.67 -3.60 18.41
N ASP A 79 -0.67 -2.92 17.28
CA ASP A 79 -1.81 -2.25 16.70
C ASP A 79 -2.21 -2.89 15.39
N LEU A 80 -3.49 -2.84 15.07
CA LEU A 80 -3.99 -3.28 13.77
C LEU A 80 -3.73 -2.18 12.73
N LEU A 81 -3.16 -2.56 11.61
CA LEU A 81 -2.73 -1.65 10.55
C LEU A 81 -3.47 -1.94 9.23
N PHE A 82 -4.00 -0.88 8.61
CA PHE A 82 -4.52 -0.91 7.25
C PHE A 82 -3.70 0.05 6.38
N ILE A 83 -3.17 -0.45 5.27
CA ILE A 83 -2.41 0.36 4.32
C ILE A 83 -3.13 0.32 2.98
N GLN A 84 -3.37 1.50 2.42
CA GLN A 84 -3.89 1.66 1.07
C GLN A 84 -2.93 2.56 0.31
N ASN A 85 -2.46 2.13 -0.85
CA ASN A 85 -1.64 2.99 -1.67
C ASN A 85 -1.97 2.89 -3.15
N LEU A 86 -1.76 4.00 -3.84
CA LEU A 86 -1.84 4.12 -5.29
C LEU A 86 -0.46 4.53 -5.77
N THR A 87 0.09 3.77 -6.69
CA THR A 87 1.43 4.02 -7.23
C THR A 87 1.43 3.99 -8.74
N VAL A 88 2.34 4.75 -9.32
CA VAL A 88 2.67 4.73 -10.75
C VAL A 88 4.14 4.42 -10.87
N SER A 89 4.49 3.42 -11.66
CA SER A 89 5.87 3.00 -11.92
C SER A 89 6.21 3.14 -13.40
N GLY A 90 7.51 3.12 -13.74
CA GLY A 90 8.00 3.12 -15.12
C GLY A 90 8.10 4.49 -15.79
N LEU A 91 7.91 5.58 -15.04
CA LEU A 91 8.02 6.95 -15.59
C LEU A 91 9.42 7.25 -16.16
N ASP A 92 10.45 6.64 -15.61
CA ASP A 92 11.84 6.69 -16.07
C ASP A 92 12.07 6.00 -17.42
N GLN A 93 11.16 5.11 -17.81
CA GLN A 93 11.17 4.40 -19.09
C GLN A 93 10.07 4.90 -20.05
N SER A 94 9.45 6.05 -19.76
CA SER A 94 8.32 6.59 -20.53
C SER A 94 7.10 5.66 -20.59
N VAL A 95 6.99 4.75 -19.63
CA VAL A 95 5.86 3.83 -19.46
C VAL A 95 5.09 4.21 -18.22
N LEU A 96 3.79 4.02 -18.22
CA LEU A 96 2.92 4.33 -17.09
C LEU A 96 2.22 3.04 -16.63
N LEU A 97 2.69 2.52 -15.49
CA LEU A 97 2.19 1.30 -14.87
C LEU A 97 1.49 1.64 -13.54
N PRO A 98 0.19 1.97 -13.57
CA PRO A 98 -0.55 2.25 -12.36
C PRO A 98 -0.86 0.97 -11.60
N SER A 99 -0.72 1.02 -10.28
CA SER A 99 -1.10 -0.07 -9.38
C SER A 99 -1.71 0.47 -8.08
N ALA A 100 -2.54 -0.35 -7.46
CA ALA A 100 -3.14 -0.08 -6.17
C ALA A 100 -2.89 -1.27 -5.23
N ASN A 101 -2.56 -0.99 -3.97
CA ASN A 101 -2.43 -2.00 -2.94
C ASN A 101 -3.41 -1.72 -1.80
N ALA A 102 -3.96 -2.78 -1.25
CA ALA A 102 -4.72 -2.78 -0.01
C ALA A 102 -4.19 -3.89 0.89
N LEU A 103 -3.61 -3.51 2.03
CA LEU A 103 -2.98 -4.44 2.95
C LEU A 103 -3.59 -4.30 4.34
N VAL A 104 -3.61 -5.41 5.05
CA VAL A 104 -3.92 -5.49 6.46
C VAL A 104 -2.74 -6.13 7.19
N GLY A 105 -2.44 -5.64 8.37
CA GLY A 105 -1.28 -6.10 9.13
C GLY A 105 -1.25 -5.57 10.53
N PHE A 106 -0.05 -5.50 11.06
CA PHE A 106 0.21 -5.05 12.42
C PHE A 106 1.33 -4.04 12.44
N GLU A 107 1.18 -3.04 13.29
CA GLU A 107 2.22 -2.11 13.69
C GLU A 107 2.70 -2.49 15.10
N ILE A 108 4.01 -2.62 15.27
CA ILE A 108 4.64 -3.06 16.51
C ILE A 108 5.43 -1.89 17.07
N LYS A 109 5.10 -1.47 18.31
CA LYS A 109 5.76 -0.35 19.00
C LYS A 109 5.86 0.90 18.13
N ASP A 110 4.78 1.26 17.49
CA ASP A 110 4.61 2.48 16.66
C ASP A 110 5.64 2.63 15.52
N SER A 111 6.30 1.55 15.13
CA SER A 111 7.40 1.64 14.17
C SER A 111 7.47 0.49 13.18
N LEU A 112 7.57 -0.76 13.65
CA LEU A 112 7.74 -1.91 12.78
C LEU A 112 6.39 -2.37 12.23
N GLN A 113 6.28 -2.47 10.93
CA GLN A 113 5.04 -2.83 10.23
C GLN A 113 5.23 -4.14 9.47
N VAL A 114 4.25 -5.03 9.58
CA VAL A 114 4.17 -6.26 8.79
C VAL A 114 2.76 -6.38 8.25
N ALA A 115 2.60 -6.48 6.95
CA ALA A 115 1.29 -6.50 6.33
C ALA A 115 1.23 -7.45 5.12
N VAL A 116 0.03 -7.93 4.85
CA VAL A 116 -0.30 -8.78 3.70
C VAL A 116 -1.60 -8.28 3.07
N GLY A 117 -1.74 -8.44 1.77
CA GLY A 117 -2.94 -7.96 1.10
C GLY A 117 -3.00 -8.27 -0.39
N ALA A 118 -3.69 -7.41 -1.12
CA ALA A 118 -3.87 -7.53 -2.55
C ALA A 118 -3.25 -6.33 -3.28
N ASN A 119 -2.56 -6.62 -4.36
CA ASN A 119 -2.12 -5.67 -5.36
C ASN A 119 -3.03 -5.78 -6.58
N ALA A 120 -3.51 -4.67 -7.09
CA ALA A 120 -4.20 -4.57 -8.37
C ALA A 120 -3.37 -3.73 -9.33
N THR A 121 -3.11 -4.24 -10.52
CA THR A 121 -2.43 -3.50 -11.60
C THR A 121 -3.32 -3.41 -12.83
N VAL A 122 -3.22 -2.32 -13.56
CA VAL A 122 -4.00 -2.13 -14.81
C VAL A 122 -3.24 -2.70 -16.01
N VAL A 123 -1.93 -2.77 -15.89
CA VAL A 123 -1.04 -3.34 -16.91
C VAL A 123 -0.20 -4.38 -16.24
N ASP A 124 -0.29 -5.60 -16.73
CA ASP A 124 0.56 -6.69 -16.28
C ASP A 124 1.89 -6.64 -17.04
N PRO A 125 3.03 -6.47 -16.35
CA PRO A 125 4.34 -6.51 -17.01
C PRO A 125 4.69 -7.90 -17.58
N SER A 126 4.01 -8.95 -17.12
CA SER A 126 4.22 -10.34 -17.62
C SER A 126 3.43 -10.69 -18.88
N ASP A 127 2.59 -9.77 -19.39
CA ASP A 127 1.66 -10.00 -20.52
C ASP A 127 0.63 -11.14 -20.33
N GLU A 128 0.52 -11.73 -19.14
CA GLU A 128 -0.39 -12.85 -18.86
C GLU A 128 -1.81 -12.45 -18.44
N ASN A 129 -2.13 -11.15 -18.44
CA ASN A 129 -3.44 -10.59 -18.04
C ASN A 129 -3.85 -10.88 -16.59
N HIS A 130 -2.91 -11.07 -15.70
CA HIS A 130 -3.16 -11.16 -14.28
C HIS A 130 -3.18 -9.76 -13.64
N TYR A 131 -4.34 -9.31 -13.24
CA TYR A 131 -4.54 -7.96 -12.69
C TYR A 131 -4.48 -7.92 -11.17
N PHE A 132 -4.52 -9.05 -10.49
CA PHE A 132 -4.55 -9.17 -9.03
C PHE A 132 -3.46 -10.12 -8.55
N HIS A 133 -2.68 -9.66 -7.59
CA HIS A 133 -1.58 -10.43 -7.01
C HIS A 133 -1.65 -10.35 -5.48
N LEU A 134 -1.12 -11.36 -4.81
CA LEU A 134 -0.81 -11.27 -3.40
C LEU A 134 0.31 -10.23 -3.21
N VAL A 135 0.25 -9.46 -2.13
CA VAL A 135 1.31 -8.53 -1.75
C VAL A 135 1.64 -8.71 -0.27
N THR A 136 2.92 -8.69 0.05
CA THR A 136 3.42 -8.66 1.42
C THR A 136 4.33 -7.46 1.59
N ALA A 137 4.30 -6.84 2.76
CA ALA A 137 5.13 -5.70 3.09
C ALA A 137 5.72 -5.82 4.49
N VAL A 138 6.97 -5.41 4.62
CA VAL A 138 7.62 -5.17 5.90
C VAL A 138 8.11 -3.73 5.88
N GLY A 139 7.83 -2.99 6.94
CA GLY A 139 8.14 -1.57 7.00
C GLY A 139 8.66 -1.12 8.35
N TRP A 140 9.27 0.03 8.32
CA TRP A 140 9.68 0.78 9.49
C TRP A 140 9.25 2.22 9.32
N THR A 141 8.54 2.75 10.32
CA THR A 141 8.13 4.16 10.34
C THR A 141 8.89 4.88 11.43
N GLN A 142 9.54 5.98 11.08
CA GLN A 142 10.20 6.87 12.02
C GLN A 142 9.37 8.12 12.21
N ASP A 143 8.91 8.37 13.42
CA ASP A 143 8.24 9.61 13.78
C ASP A 143 9.23 10.77 13.86
N ALA A 144 8.86 11.90 13.27
CA ALA A 144 9.60 13.15 13.27
C ALA A 144 8.73 14.34 13.74
N GLY A 145 7.78 14.09 14.62
CA GLY A 145 6.87 15.06 15.21
C GLY A 145 5.63 15.31 14.37
N ILE A 146 5.64 16.34 13.51
CA ILE A 146 4.48 16.69 12.66
C ILE A 146 4.36 15.82 11.40
N PHE A 147 5.33 15.02 11.11
CA PHE A 147 5.35 14.07 10.00
C PHE A 147 6.08 12.80 10.40
N SER A 148 5.83 11.72 9.69
CA SER A 148 6.58 10.46 9.82
C SER A 148 7.21 10.05 8.50
N VAL A 149 8.33 9.35 8.58
CA VAL A 149 9.08 8.85 7.44
C VAL A 149 9.02 7.33 7.45
N PRO A 150 8.16 6.74 6.65
CA PRO A 150 8.10 5.29 6.50
C PRO A 150 9.05 4.78 5.43
N VAL A 151 9.59 3.59 5.65
CA VAL A 151 10.35 2.81 4.67
C VAL A 151 9.74 1.43 4.59
N HIS A 152 9.30 1.01 3.41
CA HIS A 152 8.70 -0.30 3.18
C HIS A 152 9.50 -1.11 2.17
N LEU A 153 9.69 -2.39 2.47
CA LEU A 153 10.05 -3.42 1.52
C LEU A 153 8.78 -4.19 1.16
N VAL A 154 8.45 -4.17 -0.12
CA VAL A 154 7.23 -4.79 -0.64
C VAL A 154 7.62 -5.94 -1.55
N PHE A 155 6.97 -7.08 -1.39
CA PHE A 155 7.15 -8.25 -2.22
C PHE A 155 5.82 -8.70 -2.81
N ILE A 156 5.77 -8.85 -4.12
CA ILE A 156 4.60 -9.28 -4.87
C ILE A 156 5.00 -10.53 -5.67
N PRO A 157 4.70 -11.73 -5.14
CA PRO A 157 4.86 -12.96 -5.90
C PRO A 157 3.83 -13.02 -7.02
N ASP A 158 4.21 -13.60 -8.12
CA ASP A 158 3.32 -13.86 -9.25
C ASP A 158 3.42 -15.34 -9.65
N VAL A 159 2.57 -15.79 -10.55
CA VAL A 159 2.65 -17.12 -11.15
C VAL A 159 3.81 -17.19 -12.15
N ASN A 160 4.23 -18.41 -12.54
CA ASN A 160 5.25 -18.64 -13.57
C ASN A 160 6.63 -18.01 -13.27
N ASP A 161 7.05 -18.02 -12.00
CA ASP A 161 8.35 -17.51 -11.56
C ASP A 161 8.55 -15.98 -11.76
N TYR A 162 7.49 -15.23 -12.02
CA TYR A 162 7.53 -13.77 -11.95
C TYR A 162 7.43 -13.30 -10.50
N TYR A 163 8.11 -12.23 -10.19
CA TYR A 163 7.95 -11.53 -8.92
C TYR A 163 8.35 -10.06 -9.06
N ARG A 164 7.83 -9.25 -8.16
CA ARG A 164 8.19 -7.84 -8.04
C ARG A 164 8.65 -7.54 -6.62
N VAL A 165 9.72 -6.78 -6.51
CA VAL A 165 10.24 -6.27 -5.23
C VAL A 165 10.28 -4.76 -5.31
N ALA A 166 9.80 -4.09 -4.28
CA ALA A 166 9.87 -2.64 -4.21
C ALA A 166 10.45 -2.19 -2.87
N VAL A 167 11.28 -1.16 -2.91
CA VAL A 167 11.66 -0.40 -1.73
C VAL A 167 11.05 0.98 -1.89
N THR A 168 10.23 1.38 -0.94
CA THR A 168 9.55 2.68 -0.96
C THR A 168 9.81 3.44 0.32
N THR A 169 9.89 4.75 0.21
CA THR A 169 9.93 5.69 1.33
C THR A 169 9.06 6.88 1.04
N GLY A 170 8.83 7.74 2.01
CA GLY A 170 7.97 8.90 1.81
C GLY A 170 7.86 9.79 3.03
N ILE A 171 6.85 10.63 3.01
CA ILE A 171 6.50 11.51 4.12
C ILE A 171 5.01 11.37 4.34
N ASN A 172 4.63 11.03 5.57
CA ASN A 172 3.24 10.96 6.02
C ASN A 172 2.96 12.08 7.03
N TRP A 173 1.75 12.63 6.99
CA TRP A 173 1.24 13.69 7.89
C TRP A 173 -0.19 13.38 8.35
#